data_555d8cdf032b10582192ea1e1a3629fc
#
_entry.id   555d8cdf032b10582192ea1e1a3629fc
#
_cell.length_a   1.000
_cell.length_b   1.000
_cell.length_c   1.000
_cell.angle_alpha   90.00
_cell.angle_beta   90.00
_cell.angle_gamma   90.00
#
_symmetry.space_group_name_H-M   'P 1'
#
loop_
_entity.id
_entity.type
_entity.pdbx_description
1 polymer ?
#
loop_
_entity_poly.entity_id
_entity_poly.type
_entity_poly.pdbx_seq_one_letter_code
_entity_poly.pdbx_strand_id
1 'polypeptide(L)'
;MVKTILITGATDGIGKHLAKQLASEGHQVILHGRNPQKLELALQEVRAVSLRGRVSSYLADFSKLDDVYRFAEEIKRDFQRIDVLFNNAGLYAGKERKVSAENVELTFMLSVLVPNMLTTELSPLLEKATDGRVINTSSYMHHFAKVKDLDFGFENNYHPGLAYNNSKLYTIWMTRYLARDFFLKGLNITINSYHPGLISTNLGNNSSDEKTKKSLFGRLMKSLSKDLDQGIETGYYLTLSEEVRGLTGYYFDEKKVKSVSEKGYTFEKARKLIDYCQEKVKMFKEKQDF
;
A
#
# COMPACT_ATOMS: atom_id res chain seq x y z
N MET A 1 24.14 3.45 2.70
CA MET A 1 23.62 4.59 3.52
C MET A 1 22.39 4.10 4.30
N VAL A 2 22.24 4.47 5.60
CA VAL A 2 21.07 4.07 6.39
C VAL A 2 19.84 4.85 5.93
N LYS A 3 18.75 4.15 5.63
CA LYS A 3 17.47 4.75 5.24
C LYS A 3 16.45 4.66 6.39
N THR A 4 15.52 5.61 6.46
CA THR A 4 14.32 5.57 7.30
C THR A 4 13.15 5.10 6.44
N ILE A 5 12.55 3.96 6.78
CA ILE A 5 11.58 3.25 5.96
C ILE A 5 10.30 3.01 6.75
N LEU A 6 9.20 3.61 6.29
CA LEU A 6 7.87 3.41 6.85
C LEU A 6 7.13 2.33 6.06
N ILE A 7 6.69 1.26 6.75
CA ILE A 7 5.97 0.13 6.13
C ILE A 7 4.58 0.03 6.75
N THR A 8 3.56 0.23 5.92
CA THR A 8 2.17 0.04 6.35
C THR A 8 1.77 -1.43 6.31
N GLY A 9 0.98 -1.91 7.29
CA GLY A 9 0.60 -3.32 7.38
C GLY A 9 1.76 -4.26 7.66
N ALA A 10 2.66 -3.86 8.56
CA ALA A 10 3.90 -4.58 8.89
C ALA A 10 3.76 -5.61 10.03
N THR A 11 2.55 -6.03 10.37
CA THR A 11 2.32 -6.99 11.47
C THR A 11 2.29 -8.45 11.03
N ASP A 12 2.25 -8.71 9.72
CA ASP A 12 2.15 -10.05 9.16
C ASP A 12 2.65 -10.09 7.69
N GLY A 13 2.85 -11.29 7.15
CA GLY A 13 3.14 -11.54 5.74
C GLY A 13 4.31 -10.72 5.19
N ILE A 14 4.11 -10.17 3.99
CA ILE A 14 5.13 -9.43 3.22
C ILE A 14 5.68 -8.25 4.00
N GLY A 15 4.81 -7.43 4.61
CA GLY A 15 5.24 -6.22 5.32
C GLY A 15 6.14 -6.53 6.52
N LYS A 16 5.80 -7.54 7.34
CA LYS A 16 6.65 -7.96 8.47
C LYS A 16 7.96 -8.58 8.00
N HIS A 17 7.91 -9.40 6.96
CA HIS A 17 9.11 -10.07 6.44
C HIS A 17 10.10 -9.07 5.84
N LEU A 18 9.63 -8.12 5.04
CA LEU A 18 10.41 -7.00 4.54
C LEU A 18 11.00 -6.15 5.67
N ALA A 19 10.21 -5.86 6.70
CA ALA A 19 10.67 -5.10 7.86
C ALA A 19 11.82 -5.80 8.60
N LYS A 20 11.74 -7.11 8.77
CA LYS A 20 12.83 -7.92 9.40
C LYS A 20 14.11 -7.87 8.56
N GLN A 21 14.01 -8.03 7.25
CA GLN A 21 15.15 -7.97 6.34
C GLN A 21 15.84 -6.60 6.42
N LEU A 22 15.07 -5.51 6.28
CA LEU A 22 15.61 -4.16 6.30
C LEU A 22 16.23 -3.79 7.66
N ALA A 23 15.61 -4.21 8.77
CA ALA A 23 16.13 -3.98 10.11
C ALA A 23 17.43 -4.74 10.36
N SER A 24 17.56 -5.98 9.87
CA SER A 24 18.79 -6.78 9.99
C SER A 24 19.98 -6.18 9.24
N GLU A 25 19.72 -5.35 8.23
CA GLU A 25 20.74 -4.59 7.47
C GLU A 25 21.06 -3.21 8.09
N GLY A 26 20.43 -2.90 9.23
CA GLY A 26 20.70 -1.69 10.01
C GLY A 26 19.95 -0.44 9.54
N HIS A 27 18.89 -0.59 8.73
CA HIS A 27 17.96 0.49 8.41
C HIS A 27 17.09 0.85 9.60
N GLN A 28 16.59 2.09 9.65
CA GLN A 28 15.55 2.50 10.58
C GLN A 28 14.18 2.11 9.99
N VAL A 29 13.44 1.26 10.72
CA VAL A 29 12.16 0.73 10.26
C VAL A 29 11.03 1.22 11.15
N ILE A 30 9.99 1.74 10.52
CA ILE A 30 8.78 2.21 11.17
C ILE A 30 7.64 1.26 10.77
N LEU A 31 7.10 0.55 11.77
CA LEU A 31 6.04 -0.42 11.58
C LEU A 31 4.67 0.22 11.80
N HIS A 32 3.71 -0.07 10.92
CA HIS A 32 2.31 0.23 11.17
C HIS A 32 1.48 -1.05 11.25
N GLY A 33 0.51 -1.06 12.14
CA GLY A 33 -0.50 -2.11 12.28
C GLY A 33 -1.77 -1.62 12.97
N ARG A 34 -2.89 -2.33 12.77
CA ARG A 34 -4.20 -1.98 13.37
C ARG A 34 -4.55 -2.76 14.65
N ASN A 35 -3.87 -3.85 14.91
CA ASN A 35 -4.10 -4.66 16.10
C ASN A 35 -2.91 -4.49 17.05
N PRO A 36 -3.14 -4.02 18.30
CA PRO A 36 -2.05 -3.70 19.23
C PRO A 36 -1.22 -4.91 19.62
N GLN A 37 -1.84 -6.08 19.84
CA GLN A 37 -1.12 -7.30 20.23
C GLN A 37 -0.22 -7.80 19.09
N LYS A 38 -0.74 -7.83 17.85
CA LYS A 38 0.05 -8.22 16.67
C LYS A 38 1.17 -7.22 16.37
N LEU A 39 0.93 -5.93 16.61
CA LEU A 39 1.92 -4.89 16.39
C LEU A 39 3.06 -5.01 17.39
N GLU A 40 2.76 -5.25 18.66
CA GLU A 40 3.76 -5.47 19.70
C GLU A 40 4.62 -6.71 19.42
N LEU A 41 3.99 -7.84 19.06
CA LEU A 41 4.72 -9.04 18.65
C LEU A 41 5.63 -8.80 17.45
N ALA A 42 5.14 -8.11 16.42
CA ALA A 42 5.93 -7.78 15.25
C ALA A 42 7.11 -6.84 15.60
N LEU A 43 6.88 -5.86 16.48
CA LEU A 43 7.92 -4.97 16.98
C LEU A 43 9.04 -5.74 17.67
N GLN A 44 8.69 -6.67 18.57
CA GLN A 44 9.66 -7.53 19.27
C GLN A 44 10.46 -8.40 18.28
N GLU A 45 9.78 -9.06 17.33
CA GLU A 45 10.42 -9.89 16.33
C GLU A 45 11.38 -9.10 15.42
N VAL A 46 10.99 -7.88 14.99
CA VAL A 46 11.83 -7.04 14.13
C VAL A 46 13.00 -6.45 14.91
N ARG A 47 12.78 -6.06 16.17
CA ARG A 47 13.86 -5.60 17.07
C ARG A 47 14.89 -6.68 17.33
N ALA A 48 14.47 -7.92 17.52
CA ALA A 48 15.36 -9.05 17.79
C ALA A 48 16.38 -9.31 16.66
N VAL A 49 16.04 -8.96 15.42
CA VAL A 49 16.94 -9.10 14.25
C VAL A 49 17.61 -7.77 13.84
N SER A 50 17.24 -6.67 14.46
CA SER A 50 17.73 -5.34 14.07
C SER A 50 19.18 -5.14 14.44
N LEU A 51 20.03 -4.84 13.45
CA LEU A 51 21.45 -4.59 13.66
C LEU A 51 21.72 -3.33 14.50
N ARG A 52 20.82 -2.33 14.49
CA ARG A 52 21.00 -1.05 15.16
C ARG A 52 19.91 -0.69 16.16
N GLY A 53 18.95 -1.58 16.41
CA GLY A 53 17.83 -1.37 17.34
C GLY A 53 16.87 -0.22 16.96
N ARG A 54 16.95 0.33 15.75
CA ARG A 54 16.14 1.47 15.31
C ARG A 54 14.82 1.01 14.69
N VAL A 55 13.93 0.51 15.55
CA VAL A 55 12.60 0.05 15.16
C VAL A 55 11.57 0.72 16.05
N SER A 56 10.61 1.40 15.43
CA SER A 56 9.44 2.01 16.06
C SER A 56 8.16 1.45 15.50
N SER A 57 7.05 1.60 16.21
CA SER A 57 5.74 1.12 15.77
C SER A 57 4.65 2.13 16.08
N TYR A 58 3.64 2.22 15.21
CA TYR A 58 2.50 3.12 15.31
C TYR A 58 1.21 2.36 15.06
N LEU A 59 0.26 2.54 15.96
CA LEU A 59 -1.05 1.90 15.91
C LEU A 59 -2.06 2.82 15.22
N ALA A 60 -2.67 2.35 14.14
CA ALA A 60 -3.76 3.04 13.47
C ALA A 60 -4.67 2.06 12.75
N ASP A 61 -5.98 2.30 12.76
CA ASP A 61 -6.95 1.55 11.95
C ASP A 61 -7.26 2.34 10.66
N PHE A 62 -6.63 1.97 9.58
CA PHE A 62 -6.80 2.63 8.29
C PHE A 62 -8.19 2.45 7.65
N SER A 63 -9.13 1.81 8.32
CA SER A 63 -10.55 1.90 7.96
C SER A 63 -11.23 3.19 8.45
N LYS A 64 -10.49 4.06 9.17
CA LYS A 64 -10.94 5.33 9.73
C LYS A 64 -10.00 6.46 9.31
N LEU A 65 -10.52 7.49 8.67
CA LEU A 65 -9.70 8.63 8.23
C LEU A 65 -9.07 9.39 9.40
N ASP A 66 -9.75 9.47 10.56
CA ASP A 66 -9.19 10.03 11.79
C ASP A 66 -7.86 9.37 12.18
N ASP A 67 -7.84 8.04 12.19
CA ASP A 67 -6.65 7.28 12.55
C ASP A 67 -5.54 7.48 11.51
N VAL A 68 -5.88 7.57 10.22
CA VAL A 68 -4.92 7.84 9.15
C VAL A 68 -4.29 9.23 9.30
N TYR A 69 -5.11 10.23 9.58
CA TYR A 69 -4.65 11.61 9.77
C TYR A 69 -3.75 11.72 11.00
N ARG A 70 -4.22 11.21 12.15
CA ARG A 70 -3.43 11.18 13.40
C ARG A 70 -2.10 10.46 13.19
N PHE A 71 -2.11 9.32 12.53
CA PHE A 71 -0.90 8.57 12.19
C PHE A 71 0.09 9.41 11.37
N ALA A 72 -0.39 10.12 10.34
CA ALA A 72 0.46 10.98 9.53
C ALA A 72 1.06 12.13 10.37
N GLU A 73 0.29 12.74 11.27
CA GLU A 73 0.76 13.79 12.17
C GLU A 73 1.80 13.27 13.17
N GLU A 74 1.58 12.10 13.77
CA GLU A 74 2.56 11.45 14.65
C GLU A 74 3.88 11.20 13.93
N ILE A 75 3.84 10.69 12.70
CA ILE A 75 5.03 10.48 11.88
C ILE A 75 5.75 11.80 11.56
N LYS A 76 5.00 12.85 11.20
CA LYS A 76 5.57 14.20 10.94
C LYS A 76 6.21 14.81 12.18
N ARG A 77 5.66 14.56 13.36
CA ARG A 77 6.20 15.04 14.64
C ARG A 77 7.48 14.30 15.03
N ASP A 78 7.50 12.97 14.88
CA ASP A 78 8.55 12.11 15.43
C ASP A 78 9.75 11.92 14.48
N PHE A 79 9.58 12.21 13.18
CA PHE A 79 10.63 12.03 12.18
C PHE A 79 10.93 13.31 11.41
N GLN A 80 12.22 13.59 11.22
CA GLN A 80 12.66 14.72 10.40
C GLN A 80 12.69 14.38 8.90
N ARG A 81 12.80 13.09 8.54
CA ARG A 81 12.92 12.59 7.18
C ARG A 81 12.41 11.16 7.10
N ILE A 82 11.78 10.82 5.99
CA ILE A 82 11.48 9.46 5.54
C ILE A 82 12.13 9.27 4.18
N ASP A 83 12.91 8.21 4.01
CA ASP A 83 13.51 7.88 2.72
C ASP A 83 12.57 7.03 1.87
N VAL A 84 11.76 6.17 2.50
CA VAL A 84 10.82 5.30 1.79
C VAL A 84 9.49 5.20 2.52
N LEU A 85 8.39 5.46 1.82
CA LEU A 85 7.03 5.10 2.22
C LEU A 85 6.61 3.84 1.45
N PHE A 86 6.46 2.73 2.17
CA PHE A 86 6.03 1.47 1.61
C PHE A 86 4.55 1.21 1.95
N ASN A 87 3.65 1.53 1.04
CA ASN A 87 2.22 1.31 1.14
C ASN A 87 1.90 -0.16 0.85
N ASN A 88 1.92 -0.98 1.91
CA ASN A 88 1.68 -2.42 1.84
C ASN A 88 0.36 -2.84 2.48
N ALA A 89 -0.19 -2.06 3.40
CA ALA A 89 -1.48 -2.37 4.01
C ALA A 89 -2.54 -2.64 2.95
N GLY A 90 -3.25 -3.75 3.08
CA GLY A 90 -4.27 -4.15 2.13
C GLY A 90 -5.27 -5.13 2.74
N LEU A 91 -6.38 -5.29 2.06
CA LEU A 91 -7.49 -6.14 2.47
C LEU A 91 -8.11 -6.79 1.22
N TYR A 92 -8.52 -8.03 1.34
CA TYR A 92 -9.51 -8.64 0.47
C TYR A 92 -10.84 -8.64 1.24
N ALA A 93 -11.78 -7.79 0.85
CA ALA A 93 -13.09 -7.74 1.49
C ALA A 93 -13.88 -9.02 1.22
N GLY A 94 -14.80 -9.35 2.14
CA GLY A 94 -15.68 -10.51 2.03
C GLY A 94 -16.81 -10.29 1.02
N LYS A 95 -17.82 -11.19 1.05
CA LYS A 95 -18.98 -11.16 0.13
C LYS A 95 -19.82 -9.89 0.25
N GLU A 96 -19.87 -9.30 1.44
CA GLU A 96 -20.62 -8.09 1.71
C GLU A 96 -19.74 -6.85 1.51
N ARG A 97 -20.32 -5.80 0.94
CA ARG A 97 -19.69 -4.50 0.84
C ARG A 97 -19.53 -3.91 2.25
N LYS A 98 -18.29 -3.84 2.72
CA LYS A 98 -17.92 -3.16 3.97
C LYS A 98 -17.37 -1.79 3.66
N VAL A 99 -17.77 -0.82 4.45
CA VAL A 99 -17.40 0.59 4.25
C VAL A 99 -16.79 1.20 5.50
N SER A 100 -16.02 2.26 5.32
CA SER A 100 -15.56 3.15 6.37
C SER A 100 -16.70 4.05 6.88
N ALA A 101 -16.44 4.86 7.90
CA ALA A 101 -17.37 5.88 8.38
C ALA A 101 -17.73 6.92 7.31
N GLU A 102 -16.85 7.14 6.34
CA GLU A 102 -17.02 8.05 5.21
C GLU A 102 -17.69 7.39 3.99
N ASN A 103 -18.30 6.20 4.19
CA ASN A 103 -18.94 5.39 3.14
C ASN A 103 -18.01 5.02 1.98
N VAL A 104 -16.72 4.79 2.26
CA VAL A 104 -15.74 4.30 1.27
C VAL A 104 -15.58 2.80 1.43
N GLU A 105 -15.66 2.04 0.32
CA GLU A 105 -15.44 0.58 0.35
C GLU A 105 -14.03 0.25 0.83
N LEU A 106 -13.90 -0.74 1.74
CA LEU A 106 -12.67 -0.96 2.50
C LEU A 106 -11.49 -1.44 1.65
N THR A 107 -11.72 -2.17 0.56
CA THR A 107 -10.61 -2.57 -0.34
C THR A 107 -10.06 -1.36 -1.08
N PHE A 108 -10.95 -0.49 -1.56
CA PHE A 108 -10.57 0.79 -2.16
C PHE A 108 -9.91 1.71 -1.14
N MET A 109 -10.48 1.81 0.06
CA MET A 109 -9.94 2.62 1.16
C MET A 109 -8.46 2.30 1.40
N LEU A 110 -8.14 1.02 1.64
CA LEU A 110 -6.80 0.60 2.00
C LEU A 110 -5.83 0.53 0.81
N SER A 111 -6.33 0.31 -0.41
CA SER A 111 -5.47 0.16 -1.59
C SER A 111 -5.22 1.48 -2.33
N VAL A 112 -6.13 2.47 -2.18
CA VAL A 112 -6.09 3.70 -2.99
C VAL A 112 -6.16 4.95 -2.12
N LEU A 113 -7.26 5.13 -1.35
CA LEU A 113 -7.48 6.37 -0.61
C LEU A 113 -6.40 6.63 0.44
N VAL A 114 -6.13 5.65 1.29
CA VAL A 114 -5.09 5.76 2.33
C VAL A 114 -3.68 5.94 1.74
N PRO A 115 -3.23 5.13 0.77
CA PRO A 115 -1.94 5.39 0.10
C PRO A 115 -1.85 6.77 -0.56
N ASN A 116 -2.93 7.27 -1.17
CA ASN A 116 -3.00 8.62 -1.72
C ASN A 116 -2.79 9.67 -0.62
N MET A 117 -3.56 9.56 0.46
CA MET A 117 -3.49 10.48 1.60
C MET A 117 -2.10 10.47 2.25
N LEU A 118 -1.55 9.29 2.58
CA LEU A 118 -0.24 9.18 3.20
C LEU A 118 0.88 9.69 2.30
N THR A 119 0.80 9.43 0.99
CA THR A 119 1.79 9.95 0.02
C THR A 119 1.78 11.48 0.01
N THR A 120 0.61 12.09 0.04
CA THR A 120 0.46 13.55 0.05
C THR A 120 0.89 14.15 1.39
N GLU A 121 0.39 13.63 2.51
CA GLU A 121 0.66 14.15 3.85
C GLU A 121 2.14 14.00 4.27
N LEU A 122 2.79 12.92 3.83
CA LEU A 122 4.20 12.65 4.17
C LEU A 122 5.19 13.13 3.10
N SER A 123 4.73 13.72 1.99
CA SER A 123 5.61 14.27 0.96
C SER A 123 6.66 15.26 1.50
N PRO A 124 6.38 16.14 2.51
CA PRO A 124 7.40 17.03 3.04
C PRO A 124 8.56 16.31 3.77
N LEU A 125 8.31 15.09 4.30
CA LEU A 125 9.37 14.27 4.90
C LEU A 125 10.14 13.47 3.85
N LEU A 126 9.45 13.00 2.81
CA LEU A 126 10.04 12.28 1.68
C LEU A 126 10.93 13.19 0.85
N GLU A 127 10.56 14.45 0.68
CA GLU A 127 11.33 15.46 -0.07
C GLU A 127 12.66 15.80 0.59
N LYS A 128 12.79 15.64 1.91
CA LYS A 128 14.04 15.81 2.64
C LYS A 128 15.05 14.67 2.41
N ALA A 129 14.61 13.58 1.80
CA ALA A 129 15.51 12.49 1.42
C ALA A 129 16.26 12.82 0.13
N THR A 130 17.50 12.34 0.03
CA THR A 130 18.28 12.44 -1.21
C THR A 130 17.62 11.70 -2.38
N ASP A 131 16.80 10.69 -2.05
CA ASP A 131 16.12 9.80 -2.98
C ASP A 131 14.83 9.30 -2.32
N GLY A 132 13.83 10.18 -2.26
CA GLY A 132 12.53 9.91 -1.67
C GLY A 132 11.73 8.93 -2.54
N ARG A 133 11.27 7.83 -1.95
CA ARG A 133 10.55 6.78 -2.68
C ARG A 133 9.20 6.46 -2.07
N VAL A 134 8.18 6.33 -2.91
CA VAL A 134 6.87 5.76 -2.55
C VAL A 134 6.67 4.46 -3.34
N ILE A 135 6.35 3.39 -2.63
CA ILE A 135 6.14 2.06 -3.22
C ILE A 135 4.73 1.61 -2.87
N ASN A 136 3.89 1.42 -3.88
CA ASN A 136 2.50 1.02 -3.73
C ASN A 136 2.30 -0.45 -4.10
N THR A 137 1.76 -1.25 -3.16
CA THR A 137 1.48 -2.67 -3.40
C THR A 137 0.21 -2.86 -4.21
N SER A 138 0.38 -3.18 -5.49
CA SER A 138 -0.68 -3.61 -6.39
C SER A 138 -0.81 -5.13 -6.40
N SER A 139 -1.30 -5.73 -7.48
CA SER A 139 -1.44 -7.17 -7.66
C SER A 139 -1.52 -7.50 -9.15
N TYR A 140 -1.10 -8.71 -9.54
CA TYR A 140 -1.37 -9.26 -10.87
C TYR A 140 -2.87 -9.26 -11.23
N MET A 141 -3.74 -9.28 -10.22
CA MET A 141 -5.19 -9.26 -10.37
C MET A 141 -5.72 -8.01 -11.08
N HIS A 142 -4.93 -6.94 -11.22
CA HIS A 142 -5.29 -5.76 -12.02
C HIS A 142 -5.59 -6.09 -13.49
N HIS A 143 -5.03 -7.17 -14.04
CA HIS A 143 -5.32 -7.64 -15.39
C HIS A 143 -6.78 -8.12 -15.56
N PHE A 144 -7.44 -8.52 -14.47
CA PHE A 144 -8.84 -8.96 -14.44
C PHE A 144 -9.81 -7.84 -14.04
N ALA A 145 -9.33 -6.62 -13.91
CA ALA A 145 -10.18 -5.46 -13.64
C ALA A 145 -11.19 -5.22 -14.76
N LYS A 146 -12.37 -4.71 -14.39
CA LYS A 146 -13.45 -4.35 -15.32
C LYS A 146 -13.93 -2.94 -14.98
N VAL A 147 -13.41 -1.97 -15.71
CA VAL A 147 -13.76 -0.56 -15.52
C VAL A 147 -14.72 -0.16 -16.63
N LYS A 148 -16.03 -0.37 -16.43
CA LYS A 148 -17.08 0.14 -17.32
C LYS A 148 -17.49 1.55 -16.91
N ASP A 149 -17.79 1.72 -15.63
CA ASP A 149 -18.21 2.98 -15.02
C ASP A 149 -17.21 3.37 -13.93
N LEU A 150 -17.06 4.67 -13.66
CA LEU A 150 -16.17 5.17 -12.61
C LEU A 150 -16.86 5.12 -11.24
N ASP A 151 -17.37 3.94 -10.87
CA ASP A 151 -17.91 3.67 -9.53
C ASP A 151 -16.75 3.28 -8.60
N PHE A 152 -16.00 4.26 -8.14
CA PHE A 152 -14.85 4.05 -7.24
C PHE A 152 -15.28 3.51 -5.87
N GLY A 153 -16.49 3.81 -5.44
CA GLY A 153 -17.05 3.34 -4.17
C GLY A 153 -17.69 1.96 -4.24
N PHE A 154 -17.82 1.37 -5.44
CA PHE A 154 -18.57 0.11 -5.68
C PHE A 154 -19.98 0.14 -5.08
N GLU A 155 -20.67 1.27 -5.23
CA GLU A 155 -21.99 1.52 -4.62
C GLU A 155 -23.10 0.79 -5.36
N ASN A 156 -23.00 0.68 -6.69
CA ASN A 156 -24.06 0.14 -7.53
C ASN A 156 -23.91 -1.36 -7.80
N ASN A 157 -22.69 -1.87 -7.95
CA ASN A 157 -22.43 -3.25 -8.37
C ASN A 157 -21.25 -3.85 -7.59
N TYR A 158 -21.44 -4.10 -6.30
CA TYR A 158 -20.40 -4.71 -5.49
C TYR A 158 -20.25 -6.21 -5.78
N HIS A 159 -19.02 -6.59 -6.08
CA HIS A 159 -18.56 -7.98 -6.09
C HIS A 159 -17.12 -8.01 -5.55
N PRO A 160 -16.80 -8.85 -4.56
CA PRO A 160 -15.53 -8.79 -3.84
C PRO A 160 -14.31 -8.94 -4.76
N GLY A 161 -14.37 -9.86 -5.74
CA GLY A 161 -13.30 -10.03 -6.71
C GLY A 161 -13.14 -8.82 -7.63
N LEU A 162 -14.25 -8.20 -8.04
CA LEU A 162 -14.22 -7.00 -8.88
C LEU A 162 -13.68 -5.79 -8.09
N ALA A 163 -14.14 -5.60 -6.85
CA ALA A 163 -13.65 -4.54 -5.98
C ALA A 163 -12.14 -4.65 -5.77
N TYR A 164 -11.63 -5.86 -5.50
CA TYR A 164 -10.20 -6.10 -5.37
C TYR A 164 -9.42 -5.82 -6.66
N ASN A 165 -9.86 -6.41 -7.79
CA ASN A 165 -9.17 -6.28 -9.07
C ASN A 165 -9.13 -4.82 -9.54
N ASN A 166 -10.25 -4.10 -9.43
CA ASN A 166 -10.35 -2.69 -9.80
C ASN A 166 -9.51 -1.83 -8.84
N SER A 167 -9.55 -2.07 -7.51
CA SER A 167 -8.72 -1.33 -6.56
C SER A 167 -7.22 -1.49 -6.86
N LYS A 168 -6.78 -2.69 -7.28
CA LYS A 168 -5.39 -2.92 -7.67
C LYS A 168 -5.01 -2.24 -9.00
N LEU A 169 -5.94 -2.10 -9.93
CA LEU A 169 -5.76 -1.26 -11.11
C LEU A 169 -5.73 0.23 -10.75
N TYR A 170 -6.63 0.68 -9.89
CA TYR A 170 -6.66 2.07 -9.42
C TYR A 170 -5.41 2.44 -8.61
N THR A 171 -4.79 1.51 -7.88
CA THR A 171 -3.46 1.71 -7.28
C THR A 171 -2.42 2.09 -8.33
N ILE A 172 -2.44 1.46 -9.51
CA ILE A 172 -1.52 1.77 -10.61
C ILE A 172 -1.87 3.15 -11.24
N TRP A 173 -3.16 3.45 -11.42
CA TRP A 173 -3.59 4.75 -11.94
C TRP A 173 -3.18 5.89 -11.01
N MET A 174 -3.42 5.74 -9.71
CA MET A 174 -2.97 6.68 -8.67
C MET A 174 -1.44 6.87 -8.72
N THR A 175 -0.68 5.78 -8.79
CA THR A 175 0.78 5.81 -8.88
C THR A 175 1.25 6.66 -10.07
N ARG A 176 0.69 6.42 -11.26
CA ARG A 176 1.03 7.16 -12.48
C ARG A 176 0.65 8.64 -12.39
N TYR A 177 -0.53 8.92 -11.84
CA TYR A 177 -0.99 10.29 -11.68
C TYR A 177 -0.10 11.07 -10.71
N LEU A 178 0.12 10.54 -9.50
CA LEU A 178 0.94 11.20 -8.48
C LEU A 178 2.40 11.35 -8.93
N ALA A 179 2.96 10.35 -9.59
CA ALA A 179 4.32 10.42 -10.15
C ALA A 179 4.46 11.61 -11.12
N ARG A 180 3.49 11.80 -12.01
CA ARG A 180 3.46 12.94 -12.93
C ARG A 180 3.23 14.27 -12.20
N ASP A 181 2.29 14.30 -11.26
CA ASP A 181 1.95 15.50 -10.50
C ASP A 181 3.16 15.98 -9.68
N PHE A 182 3.85 15.07 -9.00
CA PHE A 182 5.04 15.36 -8.21
C PHE A 182 6.20 15.83 -9.10
N PHE A 183 6.40 15.19 -10.25
CA PHE A 183 7.40 15.63 -11.23
C PHE A 183 7.13 17.07 -11.71
N LEU A 184 5.89 17.40 -12.04
CA LEU A 184 5.50 18.74 -12.49
C LEU A 184 5.64 19.80 -11.38
N LYS A 185 5.52 19.41 -10.11
CA LYS A 185 5.76 20.25 -8.95
C LYS A 185 7.23 20.36 -8.56
N GLY A 186 8.13 19.67 -9.25
CA GLY A 186 9.56 19.66 -8.97
C GLY A 186 9.95 18.91 -7.69
N LEU A 187 9.09 18.04 -7.16
CA LEU A 187 9.37 17.25 -5.97
C LEU A 187 10.35 16.11 -6.30
N ASN A 188 11.40 15.98 -5.50
CA ASN A 188 12.38 14.89 -5.64
C ASN A 188 11.90 13.59 -4.99
N ILE A 189 10.72 13.09 -5.45
CA ILE A 189 10.09 11.88 -4.94
C ILE A 189 9.70 10.99 -6.11
N THR A 190 10.14 9.75 -6.10
CA THR A 190 9.71 8.73 -7.06
C THR A 190 8.55 7.90 -6.51
N ILE A 191 7.57 7.59 -7.35
CA ILE A 191 6.38 6.82 -6.96
C ILE A 191 6.20 5.66 -7.92
N ASN A 192 6.30 4.44 -7.43
CA ASN A 192 6.14 3.23 -8.23
C ASN A 192 5.16 2.26 -7.59
N SER A 193 4.61 1.36 -8.39
CA SER A 193 3.79 0.25 -7.93
C SER A 193 4.40 -1.09 -8.28
N TYR A 194 4.07 -2.13 -7.54
CA TYR A 194 4.58 -3.46 -7.81
C TYR A 194 3.59 -4.57 -7.44
N HIS A 195 3.87 -5.76 -7.90
CA HIS A 195 3.21 -7.00 -7.55
C HIS A 195 4.19 -7.92 -6.80
N PRO A 196 3.82 -8.42 -5.60
CA PRO A 196 4.70 -9.26 -4.79
C PRO A 196 4.79 -10.72 -5.27
N GLY A 197 4.07 -11.10 -6.32
CA GLY A 197 3.89 -12.49 -6.71
C GLY A 197 2.63 -13.11 -6.09
N LEU A 198 2.37 -14.37 -6.41
CA LEU A 198 1.35 -15.17 -5.73
C LEU A 198 1.93 -15.66 -4.41
N ILE A 199 1.62 -14.97 -3.33
CA ILE A 199 2.14 -15.29 -2.00
C ILE A 199 1.03 -15.87 -1.15
N SER A 200 1.33 -16.97 -0.46
CA SER A 200 0.45 -17.54 0.54
C SER A 200 0.46 -16.66 1.81
N THR A 201 -0.31 -15.57 1.80
CA THR A 201 -0.48 -14.70 2.95
C THR A 201 -1.85 -14.87 3.58
N ASN A 202 -2.02 -14.38 4.82
CA ASN A 202 -3.31 -14.35 5.51
C ASN A 202 -4.31 -13.34 4.90
N LEU A 203 -3.98 -12.67 3.80
CA LEU A 203 -4.85 -11.70 3.13
C LEU A 203 -6.22 -12.29 2.76
N GLY A 204 -6.27 -13.58 2.37
CA GLY A 204 -7.51 -14.31 2.06
C GLY A 204 -8.15 -15.01 3.26
N ASN A 205 -7.51 -15.06 4.42
CA ASN A 205 -8.04 -15.75 5.61
C ASN A 205 -9.12 -14.94 6.34
N ASN A 206 -9.24 -13.65 6.05
CA ASN A 206 -10.34 -12.81 6.55
C ASN A 206 -11.66 -13.00 5.76
N SER A 207 -11.66 -13.74 4.65
CA SER A 207 -12.88 -14.20 4.00
C SER A 207 -13.39 -15.43 4.73
N SER A 208 -14.58 -15.35 5.31
CA SER A 208 -15.28 -16.40 6.07
C SER A 208 -15.70 -17.63 5.25
N ASP A 209 -15.18 -17.84 4.04
CA ASP A 209 -15.61 -18.88 3.14
C ASP A 209 -14.64 -20.08 3.11
N GLU A 210 -14.91 -21.05 4.00
CA GLU A 210 -14.22 -22.35 3.99
C GLU A 210 -14.35 -23.11 2.67
N LYS A 211 -15.42 -22.87 1.89
CA LYS A 211 -15.62 -23.52 0.59
C LYS A 211 -14.61 -23.09 -0.46
N THR A 212 -14.18 -21.84 -0.44
CA THR A 212 -13.17 -21.34 -1.38
C THR A 212 -11.77 -21.89 -1.07
N LYS A 213 -11.46 -22.12 0.23
CA LYS A 213 -10.19 -22.74 0.66
C LYS A 213 -10.08 -24.22 0.25
N LYS A 214 -11.20 -24.92 0.13
CA LYS A 214 -11.26 -26.36 -0.23
C LYS A 214 -11.39 -26.59 -1.75
N SER A 215 -11.54 -25.54 -2.56
CA SER A 215 -11.65 -25.69 -4.00
C SER A 215 -10.34 -26.18 -4.64
N LEU A 216 -10.45 -26.91 -5.78
CA LEU A 216 -9.29 -27.35 -6.56
C LEU A 216 -8.40 -26.17 -6.98
N PHE A 217 -9.04 -25.03 -7.29
CA PHE A 217 -8.39 -23.77 -7.62
C PHE A 217 -7.61 -23.19 -6.43
N GLY A 218 -8.21 -23.21 -5.21
CA GLY A 218 -7.50 -22.76 -4.00
C GLY A 218 -6.27 -23.62 -3.65
N ARG A 219 -6.35 -24.95 -3.90
CA ARG A 219 -5.21 -25.85 -3.74
C ARG A 219 -4.12 -25.61 -4.78
N LEU A 220 -4.49 -25.40 -6.03
CA LEU A 220 -3.57 -25.07 -7.11
C LEU A 220 -2.86 -23.73 -6.86
N MET A 221 -3.61 -22.70 -6.45
CA MET A 221 -3.05 -21.39 -6.11
C MET A 221 -2.08 -21.46 -4.93
N LYS A 222 -2.37 -22.30 -3.92
CA LYS A 222 -1.45 -22.54 -2.79
C LYS A 222 -0.18 -23.26 -3.22
N SER A 223 -0.28 -24.20 -4.16
CA SER A 223 0.87 -24.93 -4.71
C SER A 223 1.79 -24.06 -5.59
N LEU A 224 1.21 -23.00 -6.21
CA LEU A 224 1.95 -22.04 -7.06
C LEU A 224 2.40 -20.81 -6.27
N SER A 225 2.07 -20.72 -4.95
CA SER A 225 2.48 -19.57 -4.15
C SER A 225 3.98 -19.59 -3.91
N LYS A 226 4.62 -18.46 -4.18
CA LYS A 226 6.00 -18.18 -3.80
C LYS A 226 6.11 -18.16 -2.27
N ASP A 227 7.29 -18.46 -1.74
CA ASP A 227 7.56 -18.22 -0.32
C ASP A 227 7.66 -16.71 -0.01
N LEU A 228 7.76 -16.37 1.27
CA LEU A 228 7.84 -14.96 1.68
C LEU A 228 9.15 -14.29 1.23
N ASP A 229 10.25 -15.03 1.14
CA ASP A 229 11.53 -14.49 0.69
C ASP A 229 11.43 -14.01 -0.75
N GLN A 230 10.88 -14.84 -1.64
CA GLN A 230 10.61 -14.46 -3.03
C GLN A 230 9.59 -13.33 -3.11
N GLY A 231 8.62 -13.30 -2.19
CA GLY A 231 7.56 -12.30 -2.14
C GLY A 231 8.04 -10.90 -1.83
N ILE A 232 9.11 -10.76 -1.08
CA ILE A 232 9.66 -9.43 -0.75
C ILE A 232 10.67 -8.92 -1.77
N GLU A 233 11.23 -9.78 -2.64
CA GLU A 233 12.35 -9.42 -3.51
C GLU A 233 12.12 -8.15 -4.34
N THR A 234 10.96 -8.04 -5.00
CA THR A 234 10.67 -6.85 -5.81
C THR A 234 10.46 -5.60 -4.95
N GLY A 235 9.76 -5.75 -3.82
CA GLY A 235 9.57 -4.66 -2.85
C GLY A 235 10.89 -4.19 -2.25
N TYR A 236 11.75 -5.13 -1.87
CA TYR A 236 13.09 -4.86 -1.36
C TYR A 236 13.97 -4.15 -2.42
N TYR A 237 13.97 -4.67 -3.67
CA TYR A 237 14.67 -4.06 -4.79
C TYR A 237 14.23 -2.59 -5.01
N LEU A 238 12.93 -2.32 -5.01
CA LEU A 238 12.41 -0.95 -5.14
C LEU A 238 12.79 -0.05 -3.96
N THR A 239 12.94 -0.63 -2.77
CA THR A 239 13.32 0.09 -1.55
C THR A 239 14.78 0.53 -1.57
N LEU A 240 15.69 -0.31 -2.03
CA LEU A 240 17.13 -0.11 -1.83
C LEU A 240 17.96 0.06 -3.10
N SER A 241 17.57 -0.55 -4.23
CA SER A 241 18.42 -0.57 -5.43
C SER A 241 18.65 0.83 -6.00
N GLU A 242 19.89 1.11 -6.37
CA GLU A 242 20.27 2.32 -7.13
C GLU A 242 19.78 2.25 -8.59
N GLU A 243 19.53 1.08 -9.13
CA GLU A 243 19.03 0.88 -10.51
C GLU A 243 17.65 1.50 -10.76
N VAL A 244 16.84 1.66 -9.69
CA VAL A 244 15.52 2.26 -9.79
C VAL A 244 15.50 3.76 -9.43
N ARG A 245 16.67 4.34 -9.18
CA ARG A 245 16.79 5.76 -8.86
C ARG A 245 16.27 6.61 -10.02
N GLY A 246 15.38 7.54 -9.72
CA GLY A 246 14.74 8.40 -10.73
C GLY A 246 13.65 7.72 -11.57
N LEU A 247 13.48 6.39 -11.49
CA LEU A 247 12.34 5.73 -12.15
C LEU A 247 11.06 6.03 -11.37
N THR A 248 10.06 6.60 -12.05
CA THR A 248 8.80 6.99 -11.44
C THR A 248 7.60 6.72 -12.35
N GLY A 249 6.46 6.34 -11.79
CA GLY A 249 5.23 6.04 -12.53
C GLY A 249 5.16 4.63 -13.11
N TYR A 250 6.10 3.76 -12.79
CA TYR A 250 6.18 2.41 -13.33
C TYR A 250 5.50 1.35 -12.44
N TYR A 251 5.16 0.24 -13.10
CA TYR A 251 4.73 -0.99 -12.44
C TYR A 251 5.81 -2.04 -12.58
N PHE A 252 6.15 -2.69 -11.47
CA PHE A 252 7.20 -3.70 -11.40
C PHE A 252 6.66 -5.08 -11.05
N ASP A 253 7.23 -6.09 -11.68
CA ASP A 253 7.07 -7.49 -11.36
C ASP A 253 8.43 -8.18 -11.59
N GLU A 254 8.85 -9.03 -10.66
CA GLU A 254 10.15 -9.73 -10.68
C GLU A 254 11.34 -8.76 -10.95
N LYS A 255 11.34 -7.63 -10.23
CA LYS A 255 12.37 -6.56 -10.34
C LYS A 255 12.48 -5.90 -11.73
N LYS A 256 11.51 -6.08 -12.60
CA LYS A 256 11.47 -5.51 -13.96
C LYS A 256 10.23 -4.66 -14.16
N VAL A 257 10.37 -3.60 -14.93
CA VAL A 257 9.22 -2.86 -15.43
C VAL A 257 8.38 -3.77 -16.31
N LYS A 258 7.10 -3.87 -16.04
CA LYS A 258 6.14 -4.70 -16.79
C LYS A 258 5.00 -3.86 -17.35
N SER A 259 4.41 -4.37 -18.42
CA SER A 259 3.17 -3.83 -18.95
C SER A 259 2.03 -3.99 -17.96
N VAL A 260 1.13 -3.04 -17.95
CA VAL A 260 -0.08 -3.03 -17.11
C VAL A 260 -1.32 -3.16 -17.97
N SER A 261 -2.46 -3.47 -17.35
CA SER A 261 -3.74 -3.37 -18.04
C SER A 261 -4.04 -1.93 -18.36
N GLU A 262 -4.10 -1.60 -19.64
CA GLU A 262 -4.52 -0.26 -20.14
C GLU A 262 -6.05 -0.14 -20.24
N LYS A 263 -6.80 -1.14 -19.77
CA LYS A 263 -8.26 -1.15 -19.81
C LYS A 263 -8.83 0.07 -19.10
N GLY A 264 -9.46 0.92 -19.88
CA GLY A 264 -10.13 2.11 -19.38
C GLY A 264 -9.20 3.22 -18.85
N TYR A 265 -7.87 3.08 -18.92
CA TYR A 265 -6.96 4.13 -18.50
C TYR A 265 -7.03 5.34 -19.45
N THR A 266 -7.26 6.50 -18.86
CA THR A 266 -6.92 7.81 -19.44
C THR A 266 -6.42 8.67 -18.28
N PHE A 267 -5.60 9.66 -18.60
CA PHE A 267 -5.15 10.62 -17.59
C PHE A 267 -6.31 11.34 -16.91
N GLU A 268 -7.35 11.67 -17.67
CA GLU A 268 -8.57 12.29 -17.13
C GLU A 268 -9.28 11.38 -16.11
N LYS A 269 -9.40 10.08 -16.39
CA LYS A 269 -10.00 9.13 -15.44
C LYS A 269 -9.13 8.93 -14.19
N ALA A 270 -7.82 8.91 -14.35
CA ALA A 270 -6.90 8.89 -13.22
C ALA A 270 -7.02 10.18 -12.37
N ARG A 271 -7.22 11.34 -13.02
CA ARG A 271 -7.52 12.58 -12.31
C ARG A 271 -8.83 12.49 -11.53
N LYS A 272 -9.91 12.02 -12.15
CA LYS A 272 -11.20 11.80 -11.45
C LYS A 272 -11.08 10.86 -10.25
N LEU A 273 -10.21 9.86 -10.32
CA LEU A 273 -9.89 8.99 -9.18
C LEU A 273 -9.25 9.79 -8.03
N ILE A 274 -8.30 10.66 -8.34
CA ILE A 274 -7.65 11.50 -7.33
C ILE A 274 -8.62 12.55 -6.79
N ASP A 275 -9.41 13.18 -7.66
CA ASP A 275 -10.45 14.16 -7.26
C ASP A 275 -11.43 13.51 -6.26
N TYR A 276 -11.88 12.27 -6.53
CA TYR A 276 -12.72 11.50 -5.59
C TYR A 276 -12.02 11.27 -4.24
N CYS A 277 -10.73 10.89 -4.24
CA CYS A 277 -9.98 10.72 -2.99
C CYS A 277 -9.87 12.04 -2.22
N GLN A 278 -9.58 13.14 -2.91
CA GLN A 278 -9.46 14.47 -2.29
C GLN A 278 -10.79 14.96 -1.72
N GLU A 279 -11.90 14.72 -2.43
CA GLU A 279 -13.24 15.04 -1.94
C GLU A 279 -13.56 14.31 -0.62
N LYS A 280 -13.29 13.00 -0.55
CA LYS A 280 -13.50 12.22 0.69
C LYS A 280 -12.66 12.74 1.86
N VAL A 281 -11.41 13.10 1.62
CA VAL A 281 -10.52 13.69 2.65
C VAL A 281 -10.99 15.08 3.04
N LYS A 282 -11.43 15.91 2.09
CA LYS A 282 -11.96 17.26 2.37
C LYS A 282 -13.22 17.20 3.23
N MET A 283 -14.19 16.37 2.84
CA MET A 283 -15.43 16.17 3.62
C MET A 283 -15.15 15.68 5.05
N PHE A 284 -14.10 14.88 5.23
CA PHE A 284 -13.65 14.44 6.55
C PHE A 284 -13.09 15.63 7.36
N LYS A 285 -12.17 16.43 6.79
CA LYS A 285 -11.57 17.59 7.48
C LYS A 285 -12.61 18.64 7.89
N GLU A 286 -13.57 18.95 7.02
CA GLU A 286 -14.65 19.88 7.30
C GLU A 286 -15.57 19.44 8.46
N LYS A 287 -15.68 18.13 8.73
CA LYS A 287 -16.44 17.61 9.87
C LYS A 287 -15.69 17.71 11.21
N GLN A 288 -14.39 17.91 11.19
CA GLN A 288 -13.58 18.06 12.42
C GLN A 288 -13.51 19.49 12.90
N ASP A 289 -13.78 20.46 12.02
CA ASP A 289 -13.78 21.90 12.34
C ASP A 289 -15.09 22.36 12.98
N PHE A 290 -16.05 21.45 13.22
CA PHE A 290 -17.32 21.67 13.94
C PHE A 290 -17.35 20.84 15.23
#